data_54276029cf0da8f4caac6bb102bf6aa9
#
_entry.id   54276029cf0da8f4caac6bb102bf6aa9
#
_cell.length_a   1.000
_cell.length_b   1.000
_cell.length_c   1.000
_cell.angle_alpha   90.00
_cell.angle_beta   90.00
_cell.angle_gamma   90.00
#
_symmetry.space_group_name_H-M   'P 1'
#
loop_
_entity.id
_entity.type
_entity.pdbx_description
1 polymer ?
#
loop_
_entity_poly.entity_id
_entity_poly.type
_entity_poly.pdbx_seq_one_letter_code
_entity_poly.pdbx_strand_id
1 'polypeptide(L)'
;LIVAVTMPVSIIFTFGVMRLFGYTLNNPTLLALGTSVGTLVTNSIVVIENIFVKLADSSPEKAAIEGTSEVALPVFASAMTNVVVFVPIALMSSIIGKYFAPFAVTMTAATLISLFVSFTLTPLLASKFLQNKMSEHKYFMRKYTEYWNKYYEKTEKAYYNFLKDNSSKSFLFSTFSILLLLLTLIFVAP
;
A
#
# COMPACT_ATOMS: atom_id res chain seq x y z
N LEU A 1 -5.99 -12.18 -5.83
CA LEU A 1 -5.09 -13.07 -6.56
C LEU A 1 -3.88 -12.32 -7.14
N ILE A 2 -4.06 -11.20 -7.85
CA ILE A 2 -2.97 -10.43 -8.47
C ILE A 2 -1.94 -10.01 -7.42
N VAL A 3 -2.37 -9.40 -6.30
CA VAL A 3 -1.47 -9.01 -5.19
C VAL A 3 -0.73 -10.22 -4.61
N ALA A 4 -1.41 -11.36 -4.51
CA ALA A 4 -0.79 -12.60 -4.02
C ALA A 4 0.35 -13.11 -4.91
N VAL A 5 0.37 -12.72 -6.18
CA VAL A 5 1.46 -13.04 -7.12
C VAL A 5 2.53 -11.94 -7.12
N THR A 6 2.12 -10.68 -7.16
CA THR A 6 3.07 -9.54 -7.25
C THR A 6 3.93 -9.39 -6.00
N MET A 7 3.39 -9.69 -4.82
CA MET A 7 4.14 -9.61 -3.56
C MET A 7 5.32 -10.58 -3.49
N PRO A 8 5.18 -11.91 -3.70
CA PRO A 8 6.33 -12.82 -3.71
C PRO A 8 7.35 -12.48 -4.79
N VAL A 9 6.90 -12.05 -5.98
CA VAL A 9 7.76 -11.61 -7.07
C VAL A 9 8.64 -10.44 -6.61
N SER A 10 8.03 -9.42 -5.98
CA SER A 10 8.77 -8.27 -5.46
C SER A 10 9.80 -8.67 -4.40
N ILE A 11 9.47 -9.60 -3.51
CA ILE A 11 10.40 -10.10 -2.48
C ILE A 11 11.57 -10.84 -3.11
N ILE A 12 11.32 -11.70 -4.11
CA ILE A 12 12.39 -12.43 -4.83
C ILE A 12 13.35 -11.47 -5.51
N PHE A 13 12.84 -10.45 -6.20
CA PHE A 13 13.69 -9.41 -6.80
C PHE A 13 14.47 -8.62 -5.74
N THR A 14 13.88 -8.36 -4.58
CA THR A 14 14.56 -7.72 -3.46
C THR A 14 15.74 -8.54 -2.96
N PHE A 15 15.60 -9.86 -2.86
CA PHE A 15 16.75 -10.74 -2.55
C PHE A 15 17.85 -10.66 -3.60
N GLY A 16 17.50 -10.54 -4.88
CA GLY A 16 18.46 -10.32 -5.96
C GLY A 16 19.28 -9.03 -5.75
N VAL A 17 18.61 -7.93 -5.43
CA VAL A 17 19.29 -6.65 -5.15
C VAL A 17 20.14 -6.74 -3.88
N MET A 18 19.64 -7.33 -2.81
CA MET A 18 20.43 -7.55 -1.57
C MET A 18 21.74 -8.29 -1.87
N ARG A 19 21.68 -9.34 -2.69
CA ARG A 19 22.86 -10.11 -3.11
C ARG A 19 23.86 -9.25 -3.90
N LEU A 20 23.39 -8.38 -4.78
CA LEU A 20 24.25 -7.47 -5.54
C LEU A 20 25.02 -6.50 -4.63
N PHE A 21 24.41 -6.07 -3.52
CA PHE A 21 25.05 -5.23 -2.52
C PHE A 21 25.86 -6.01 -1.46
N GLY A 22 25.96 -7.34 -1.59
CA GLY A 22 26.68 -8.19 -0.66
C GLY A 22 25.99 -8.41 0.69
N TYR A 23 24.71 -8.10 0.81
CA TYR A 23 23.93 -8.32 2.03
C TYR A 23 23.39 -9.74 2.11
N THR A 24 23.45 -10.29 3.33
CA THR A 24 22.90 -11.59 3.69
C THR A 24 21.61 -11.45 4.48
N LEU A 25 20.89 -12.53 4.65
CA LEU A 25 19.72 -12.59 5.55
C LEU A 25 20.21 -12.52 7.01
N ASN A 26 19.96 -11.41 7.65
CA ASN A 26 20.26 -11.14 9.05
C ASN A 26 19.08 -10.40 9.71
N ASN A 27 19.16 -10.14 11.02
CA ASN A 27 18.06 -9.49 11.74
C ASN A 27 17.62 -8.15 11.11
N PRO A 28 18.51 -7.19 10.77
CA PRO A 28 18.12 -5.97 10.10
C PRO A 28 17.44 -6.19 8.74
N THR A 29 17.95 -7.08 7.90
CA THR A 29 17.35 -7.34 6.58
C THR A 29 16.03 -8.07 6.67
N LEU A 30 15.87 -9.02 7.59
CA LEU A 30 14.59 -9.71 7.85
C LEU A 30 13.53 -8.73 8.39
N LEU A 31 13.93 -7.82 9.28
CA LEU A 31 13.06 -6.77 9.79
C LEU A 31 12.60 -5.84 8.65
N ALA A 32 13.54 -5.45 7.76
CA ALA A 32 13.22 -4.65 6.58
C ALA A 32 12.23 -5.35 5.65
N LEU A 33 12.45 -6.63 5.35
CA LEU A 33 11.53 -7.42 4.53
C LEU A 33 10.14 -7.52 5.17
N GLY A 34 10.07 -7.82 6.46
CA GLY A 34 8.80 -7.91 7.19
C GLY A 34 8.02 -6.60 7.17
N THR A 35 8.69 -5.47 7.41
CA THR A 35 8.06 -4.14 7.36
C THR A 35 7.70 -3.71 5.94
N SER A 36 8.50 -4.09 4.93
CA SER A 36 8.23 -3.75 3.53
C SER A 36 6.99 -4.44 2.96
N VAL A 37 6.59 -5.60 3.49
CA VAL A 37 5.40 -6.33 3.02
C VAL A 37 4.16 -5.42 2.99
N GLY A 38 3.97 -4.58 4.01
CA GLY A 38 2.85 -3.64 4.07
C GLY A 38 2.86 -2.65 2.88
N THR A 39 4.00 -2.06 2.59
CA THR A 39 4.15 -1.11 1.47
C THR A 39 4.04 -1.78 0.11
N LEU A 40 4.59 -3.00 -0.04
CA LEU A 40 4.48 -3.82 -1.25
C LEU A 40 3.02 -4.09 -1.60
N VAL A 41 2.23 -4.50 -0.61
CA VAL A 41 0.81 -4.82 -0.78
C VAL A 41 0.01 -3.57 -1.08
N THR A 42 0.24 -2.48 -0.33
CA THR A 42 -0.51 -1.22 -0.49
C THR A 42 -0.36 -0.63 -1.89
N ASN A 43 0.85 -0.55 -2.43
CA ASN A 43 1.10 -0.02 -3.77
C ASN A 43 0.32 -0.80 -4.85
N SER A 44 0.35 -2.13 -4.77
CA SER A 44 -0.38 -2.99 -5.72
C SER A 44 -1.90 -2.89 -5.55
N ILE A 45 -2.40 -2.75 -4.31
CA ILE A 45 -3.84 -2.62 -4.05
C ILE A 45 -4.37 -1.31 -4.63
N VAL A 46 -3.70 -0.18 -4.40
CA VAL A 46 -4.13 1.13 -4.91
C VAL A 46 -4.24 1.12 -6.44
N VAL A 47 -3.25 0.53 -7.12
CA VAL A 47 -3.29 0.40 -8.59
C VAL A 47 -4.45 -0.49 -9.05
N ILE A 48 -4.64 -1.65 -8.42
CA ILE A 48 -5.72 -2.58 -8.79
C ILE A 48 -7.09 -1.96 -8.51
N GLU A 49 -7.27 -1.30 -7.38
CA GLU A 49 -8.54 -0.66 -7.00
C GLU A 49 -8.95 0.37 -8.06
N ASN A 50 -8.01 1.23 -8.49
CA ASN A 50 -8.32 2.21 -9.52
C ASN A 50 -8.57 1.57 -10.90
N ILE A 51 -7.88 0.47 -11.24
CA ILE A 51 -8.19 -0.31 -12.44
C ILE A 51 -9.62 -0.86 -12.38
N PHE A 52 -10.07 -1.35 -11.21
CA PHE A 52 -11.45 -1.82 -11.04
C PHE A 52 -12.49 -0.70 -11.20
N VAL A 53 -12.20 0.50 -10.73
CA VAL A 53 -13.07 1.66 -10.94
C VAL A 53 -13.22 1.97 -12.43
N LYS A 54 -12.12 1.97 -13.19
CA LYS A 54 -12.15 2.23 -14.66
C LYS A 54 -12.77 1.08 -15.44
N LEU A 55 -12.74 -0.13 -14.92
CA LEU A 55 -13.31 -1.32 -15.58
C LEU A 55 -14.84 -1.25 -15.70
N ALA A 56 -15.52 -0.42 -14.92
CA ALA A 56 -16.96 -0.21 -15.03
C ALA A 56 -17.34 0.39 -16.38
N ASP A 57 -16.50 1.26 -16.95
CA ASP A 57 -16.80 2.06 -18.13
C ASP A 57 -15.87 1.79 -19.34
N SER A 58 -14.91 0.86 -19.19
CA SER A 58 -13.86 0.62 -20.18
C SER A 58 -13.55 -0.86 -20.38
N SER A 59 -12.91 -1.20 -21.51
CA SER A 59 -12.33 -2.53 -21.70
C SER A 59 -11.21 -2.80 -20.68
N PRO A 60 -10.94 -4.07 -20.32
CA PRO A 60 -9.91 -4.41 -19.32
C PRO A 60 -8.52 -3.85 -19.65
N GLU A 61 -8.14 -3.81 -20.92
CA GLU A 61 -6.86 -3.25 -21.37
C GLU A 61 -6.81 -1.74 -21.17
N LYS A 62 -7.86 -1.04 -21.58
CA LYS A 62 -7.99 0.41 -21.43
C LYS A 62 -8.08 0.80 -19.96
N ALA A 63 -8.88 0.07 -19.17
CA ALA A 63 -8.99 0.27 -17.73
C ALA A 63 -7.65 0.09 -17.00
N ALA A 64 -6.84 -0.91 -17.43
CA ALA A 64 -5.51 -1.14 -16.85
C ALA A 64 -4.55 0.03 -17.13
N ILE A 65 -4.57 0.60 -18.34
CA ILE A 65 -3.72 1.74 -18.71
C ILE A 65 -4.18 3.01 -17.98
N GLU A 66 -5.45 3.38 -18.12
CA GLU A 66 -6.00 4.61 -17.54
C GLU A 66 -5.98 4.58 -16.01
N GLY A 67 -6.39 3.45 -15.40
CA GLY A 67 -6.40 3.29 -13.95
C GLY A 67 -5.01 3.35 -13.34
N THR A 68 -4.01 2.78 -14.01
CA THR A 68 -2.63 2.86 -13.53
C THR A 68 -2.05 4.27 -13.69
N SER A 69 -2.28 4.93 -14.83
CA SER A 69 -1.73 6.28 -15.10
C SER A 69 -2.27 7.33 -14.14
N GLU A 70 -3.51 7.24 -13.74
CA GLU A 70 -4.17 8.19 -12.83
C GLU A 70 -3.59 8.16 -11.41
N VAL A 71 -3.23 6.98 -10.91
CA VAL A 71 -2.63 6.81 -9.58
C VAL A 71 -1.11 6.76 -9.59
N ALA A 72 -0.48 6.84 -10.76
CA ALA A 72 0.97 6.72 -10.89
C ALA A 72 1.71 7.77 -10.05
N LEU A 73 1.32 9.03 -10.13
CA LEU A 73 1.98 10.11 -9.40
C LEU A 73 1.81 10.01 -7.87
N PRO A 74 0.61 9.80 -7.31
CA PRO A 74 0.43 9.56 -5.87
C PRO A 74 1.22 8.36 -5.34
N VAL A 75 1.19 7.23 -6.05
CA VAL A 75 1.91 6.02 -5.62
C VAL A 75 3.42 6.22 -5.71
N PHE A 76 3.91 6.87 -6.77
CA PHE A 76 5.32 7.25 -6.90
C PHE A 76 5.77 8.17 -5.76
N ALA A 77 5.00 9.23 -5.47
CA ALA A 77 5.33 10.17 -4.40
C ALA A 77 5.37 9.47 -3.03
N SER A 78 4.41 8.59 -2.74
CA SER A 78 4.40 7.78 -1.52
C SER A 78 5.64 6.88 -1.42
N ALA A 79 6.01 6.18 -2.48
CA ALA A 79 7.20 5.34 -2.51
C ALA A 79 8.49 6.16 -2.33
N MET A 80 8.58 7.33 -2.96
CA MET A 80 9.75 8.20 -2.84
C MET A 80 9.94 8.75 -1.42
N THR A 81 8.89 8.93 -0.63
CA THR A 81 9.05 9.32 0.79
C THR A 81 9.86 8.28 1.57
N ASN A 82 9.62 6.99 1.35
CA ASN A 82 10.42 5.93 1.96
C ASN A 82 11.87 5.97 1.48
N VAL A 83 12.10 6.14 0.18
CA VAL A 83 13.45 6.22 -0.41
C VAL A 83 14.24 7.39 0.19
N VAL A 84 13.62 8.57 0.27
CA VAL A 84 14.26 9.79 0.82
C VAL A 84 14.64 9.63 2.30
N VAL A 85 13.88 8.84 3.07
CA VAL A 85 14.19 8.56 4.48
C VAL A 85 15.31 7.52 4.60
N PHE A 86 15.28 6.44 3.83
CA PHE A 86 16.20 5.32 4.02
C PHE A 86 17.56 5.49 3.31
N VAL A 87 17.62 6.19 2.19
CA VAL A 87 18.89 6.41 1.47
C VAL A 87 19.94 7.15 2.34
N PRO A 88 19.63 8.23 3.06
CA PRO A 88 20.60 8.85 3.97
C PRO A 88 21.10 7.89 5.05
N ILE A 89 20.23 7.04 5.61
CA ILE A 89 20.63 6.04 6.62
C ILE A 89 21.58 5.02 6.02
N ALA A 90 21.34 4.57 4.79
CA ALA A 90 22.22 3.65 4.08
C ALA A 90 23.63 4.23 3.83
N LEU A 91 23.75 5.55 3.71
CA LEU A 91 25.01 6.25 3.43
C LEU A 91 25.75 6.70 4.71
N MET A 92 25.21 6.48 5.90
CA MET A 92 25.85 6.87 7.15
C MET A 92 27.12 6.06 7.42
N SER A 93 28.25 6.76 7.68
CA SER A 93 29.55 6.14 7.97
C SER A 93 29.75 5.75 9.44
N SER A 94 28.87 6.18 10.35
CA SER A 94 28.93 5.89 11.77
C SER A 94 28.75 4.39 12.06
N ILE A 95 29.13 3.95 13.27
CA ILE A 95 28.91 2.55 13.74
C ILE A 95 27.41 2.19 13.66
N ILE A 96 26.56 3.09 14.09
CA ILE A 96 25.09 2.93 14.01
C ILE A 96 24.64 2.85 12.56
N GLY A 97 25.15 3.72 11.69
CA GLY A 97 24.85 3.70 10.25
C GLY A 97 25.22 2.38 9.60
N LYS A 98 26.41 1.84 9.88
CA LYS A 98 26.86 0.53 9.36
C LYS A 98 25.94 -0.62 9.83
N TYR A 99 25.41 -0.56 11.04
CA TYR A 99 24.47 -1.55 11.55
C TYR A 99 23.11 -1.47 10.85
N PHE A 100 22.61 -0.25 10.58
CA PHE A 100 21.31 -0.03 9.93
C PHE A 100 21.38 0.00 8.39
N ALA A 101 22.56 0.10 7.78
CA ALA A 101 22.71 0.11 6.32
C ALA A 101 22.03 -1.10 5.63
N PRO A 102 22.19 -2.36 6.11
CA PRO A 102 21.48 -3.50 5.51
C PRO A 102 19.95 -3.35 5.55
N PHE A 103 19.40 -2.83 6.64
CA PHE A 103 17.98 -2.52 6.75
C PHE A 103 17.54 -1.46 5.73
N ALA A 104 18.25 -0.35 5.70
CA ALA A 104 17.92 0.80 4.85
C ALA A 104 18.03 0.47 3.35
N VAL A 105 19.06 -0.25 2.93
CA VAL A 105 19.22 -0.70 1.53
C VAL A 105 18.11 -1.69 1.16
N THR A 106 17.79 -2.63 2.04
CA THR A 106 16.72 -3.62 1.79
C THR A 106 15.35 -2.93 1.66
N MET A 107 15.04 -1.98 2.54
CA MET A 107 13.79 -1.20 2.48
C MET A 107 13.70 -0.39 1.20
N THR A 108 14.78 0.32 0.83
CA THR A 108 14.83 1.11 -0.42
C THR A 108 14.66 0.21 -1.63
N ALA A 109 15.38 -0.90 -1.69
CA ALA A 109 15.28 -1.86 -2.79
C ALA A 109 13.87 -2.44 -2.90
N ALA A 110 13.27 -2.89 -1.79
CA ALA A 110 11.92 -3.43 -1.76
C ALA A 110 10.89 -2.40 -2.26
N THR A 111 11.00 -1.15 -1.81
CA THR A 111 10.11 -0.06 -2.22
C THR A 111 10.21 0.22 -3.72
N LEU A 112 11.42 0.34 -4.28
CA LEU A 112 11.62 0.61 -5.71
C LEU A 112 11.15 -0.57 -6.58
N ILE A 113 11.43 -1.79 -6.17
CA ILE A 113 10.98 -3.00 -6.87
C ILE A 113 9.45 -3.09 -6.82
N SER A 114 8.84 -2.84 -5.68
CA SER A 114 7.38 -2.81 -5.54
C SER A 114 6.75 -1.80 -6.49
N LEU A 115 7.31 -0.60 -6.55
CA LEU A 115 6.84 0.44 -7.45
C LEU A 115 6.90 -0.02 -8.91
N PHE A 116 8.02 -0.61 -9.31
CA PHE A 116 8.20 -1.15 -10.67
C PHE A 116 7.19 -2.27 -10.96
N VAL A 117 7.02 -3.23 -10.05
CA VAL A 117 6.06 -4.33 -10.19
C VAL A 117 4.63 -3.82 -10.22
N SER A 118 4.30 -2.81 -9.40
CA SER A 118 2.95 -2.23 -9.35
C SER A 118 2.57 -1.49 -10.64
N PHE A 119 3.56 -0.92 -11.36
CA PHE A 119 3.30 -0.23 -12.63
C PHE A 119 3.48 -1.08 -13.88
N THR A 120 4.03 -2.29 -13.75
CA THR A 120 4.26 -3.19 -14.89
C THR A 120 3.45 -4.48 -14.76
N LEU A 121 3.78 -5.30 -13.78
CA LEU A 121 3.18 -6.63 -13.62
C LEU A 121 1.71 -6.54 -13.17
N THR A 122 1.39 -5.62 -12.27
CA THR A 122 0.02 -5.48 -11.75
C THR A 122 -0.99 -5.13 -12.86
N PRO A 123 -0.81 -4.09 -13.69
CA PRO A 123 -1.75 -3.79 -14.77
C PRO A 123 -1.75 -4.86 -15.86
N LEU A 124 -0.62 -5.50 -16.15
CA LEU A 124 -0.54 -6.60 -17.10
C LEU A 124 -1.38 -7.80 -16.64
N LEU A 125 -1.27 -8.19 -15.36
CA LEU A 125 -2.09 -9.26 -14.81
C LEU A 125 -3.56 -8.85 -14.73
N ALA A 126 -3.84 -7.60 -14.38
CA ALA A 126 -5.20 -7.07 -14.32
C ALA A 126 -5.87 -7.14 -15.71
N SER A 127 -5.22 -6.65 -16.77
CA SER A 127 -5.76 -6.69 -18.14
C SER A 127 -6.09 -8.10 -18.62
N LYS A 128 -5.27 -9.11 -18.25
CA LYS A 128 -5.47 -10.50 -18.66
C LYS A 128 -6.47 -11.26 -17.80
N PHE A 129 -6.39 -11.11 -16.46
CA PHE A 129 -7.23 -11.88 -15.55
C PHE A 129 -8.64 -11.33 -15.42
N LEU A 130 -8.84 -10.02 -15.66
CA LEU A 130 -10.17 -9.42 -15.58
C LEU A 130 -11.02 -9.69 -16.82
N GLN A 131 -10.41 -9.95 -18.00
CA GLN A 131 -11.13 -10.35 -19.20
C GLN A 131 -11.93 -11.65 -19.02
N ASN A 132 -11.40 -12.61 -18.27
CA ASN A 132 -11.96 -13.97 -18.20
C ASN A 132 -13.00 -14.19 -17.09
N LYS A 133 -13.21 -13.26 -16.17
CA LYS A 133 -13.94 -13.56 -14.91
C LYS A 133 -15.27 -12.84 -14.70
N MET A 134 -15.70 -11.94 -15.57
CA MET A 134 -17.00 -11.28 -15.36
C MET A 134 -18.21 -12.20 -15.59
N SER A 135 -18.07 -13.36 -16.22
CA SER A 135 -19.22 -14.21 -16.54
C SER A 135 -19.44 -15.43 -15.64
N GLU A 136 -18.39 -16.05 -15.09
CA GLU A 136 -18.55 -17.36 -14.42
C GLU A 136 -18.54 -17.31 -12.87
N HIS A 137 -17.90 -16.34 -12.24
CA HIS A 137 -17.77 -16.31 -10.78
C HIS A 137 -18.94 -15.62 -10.05
N LYS A 138 -19.94 -15.13 -10.79
CA LYS A 138 -21.12 -14.42 -10.25
C LYS A 138 -21.96 -15.25 -9.28
N TYR A 139 -22.01 -16.58 -9.41
CA TYR A 139 -22.96 -17.39 -8.67
C TYR A 139 -22.49 -17.83 -7.28
N PHE A 140 -21.26 -18.29 -7.12
CA PHE A 140 -20.78 -18.81 -5.83
C PHE A 140 -20.34 -17.71 -4.85
N MET A 141 -19.71 -16.66 -5.35
CA MET A 141 -19.28 -15.52 -4.51
C MET A 141 -20.41 -14.54 -4.18
N ARG A 142 -21.53 -14.56 -4.93
CA ARG A 142 -22.64 -13.61 -4.75
C ARG A 142 -23.21 -13.61 -3.34
N LYS A 143 -23.39 -14.76 -2.73
CA LYS A 143 -23.97 -14.87 -1.38
C LYS A 143 -23.06 -14.26 -0.28
N TYR A 144 -21.74 -14.47 -0.40
CA TYR A 144 -20.78 -13.86 0.54
C TYR A 144 -20.62 -12.38 0.27
N THR A 145 -20.59 -11.96 -1.00
CA THR A 145 -20.48 -10.56 -1.38
C THR A 145 -21.72 -9.76 -1.00
N GLU A 146 -22.93 -10.32 -1.14
CA GLU A 146 -24.18 -9.68 -0.70
C GLU A 146 -24.23 -9.48 0.81
N TYR A 147 -23.74 -10.45 1.58
CA TYR A 147 -23.67 -10.32 3.05
C TYR A 147 -22.66 -9.22 3.47
N TRP A 148 -21.46 -9.22 2.86
CA TRP A 148 -20.44 -8.19 3.09
C TRP A 148 -20.90 -6.82 2.64
N ASN A 149 -21.48 -6.69 1.46
CA ASN A 149 -21.97 -5.42 0.94
C ASN A 149 -23.08 -4.85 1.84
N LYS A 150 -24.01 -5.68 2.31
CA LYS A 150 -25.06 -5.25 3.24
C LYS A 150 -24.48 -4.72 4.56
N TYR A 151 -23.46 -5.40 5.09
CA TYR A 151 -22.79 -4.95 6.31
C TYR A 151 -21.97 -3.66 6.07
N TYR A 152 -21.27 -3.60 4.95
CA TYR A 152 -20.50 -2.44 4.53
C TYR A 152 -21.37 -1.21 4.29
N GLU A 153 -22.46 -1.35 3.53
CA GLU A 153 -23.44 -0.28 3.30
C GLU A 153 -24.07 0.24 4.60
N LYS A 154 -24.33 -0.65 5.55
CA LYS A 154 -24.86 -0.24 6.86
C LYS A 154 -23.83 0.59 7.63
N THR A 155 -22.56 0.20 7.59
CA THR A 155 -21.48 0.92 8.26
C THR A 155 -21.20 2.26 7.55
N GLU A 156 -21.19 2.28 6.23
CA GLU A 156 -21.05 3.48 5.42
C GLU A 156 -22.16 4.49 5.70
N LYS A 157 -23.42 4.04 5.70
CA LYS A 157 -24.56 4.90 6.03
C LYS A 157 -24.50 5.43 7.46
N ALA A 158 -24.11 4.59 8.42
CA ALA A 158 -23.93 5.01 9.81
C ALA A 158 -22.82 6.08 9.92
N TYR A 159 -21.69 5.87 9.24
CA TYR A 159 -20.58 6.82 9.20
C TYR A 159 -20.95 8.12 8.49
N TYR A 160 -21.65 8.04 7.36
CA TYR A 160 -22.16 9.20 6.64
C TYR A 160 -23.11 10.05 7.50
N ASN A 161 -24.08 9.40 8.16
CA ASN A 161 -25.02 10.08 9.05
C ASN A 161 -24.28 10.71 10.24
N PHE A 162 -23.33 9.98 10.83
CA PHE A 162 -22.49 10.51 11.90
C PHE A 162 -21.73 11.76 11.47
N LEU A 163 -21.09 11.74 10.30
CA LEU A 163 -20.40 12.90 9.75
C LEU A 163 -21.35 14.05 9.47
N LYS A 164 -22.51 13.79 8.84
CA LYS A 164 -23.51 14.79 8.51
C LYS A 164 -24.08 15.47 9.76
N ASP A 165 -24.44 14.68 10.78
CA ASP A 165 -25.01 15.20 12.03
C ASP A 165 -24.00 15.96 12.88
N ASN A 166 -22.70 15.64 12.72
CA ASN A 166 -21.62 16.25 13.47
C ASN A 166 -20.78 17.26 12.66
N SER A 167 -21.03 17.44 11.37
CA SER A 167 -20.30 18.40 10.54
C SER A 167 -20.40 19.84 11.07
N SER A 168 -21.54 20.21 11.66
CA SER A 168 -21.75 21.50 12.34
C SER A 168 -20.97 21.65 13.67
N LYS A 169 -20.46 20.52 14.22
CA LYS A 169 -19.72 20.48 15.50
C LYS A 169 -18.21 20.28 15.29
N SER A 170 -17.69 20.62 14.12
CA SER A 170 -16.26 20.43 13.77
C SER A 170 -15.32 21.11 14.78
N PHE A 171 -15.73 22.26 15.34
CA PHE A 171 -14.99 22.96 16.38
C PHE A 171 -14.87 22.14 17.67
N LEU A 172 -15.92 21.44 18.05
CA LEU A 172 -15.93 20.58 19.26
C LEU A 172 -15.00 19.39 19.10
N PHE A 173 -14.93 18.78 17.90
CA PHE A 173 -14.01 17.68 17.60
C PHE A 173 -12.55 18.15 17.57
N SER A 174 -12.30 19.33 17.00
CA SER A 174 -10.96 19.93 16.99
C SER A 174 -10.47 20.24 18.42
N THR A 175 -11.31 20.83 19.24
CA THR A 175 -10.97 21.11 20.66
C THR A 175 -10.76 19.83 21.45
N PHE A 176 -11.57 18.80 21.23
CA PHE A 176 -11.38 17.49 21.88
C PHE A 176 -10.05 16.83 21.46
N SER A 177 -9.68 16.87 20.19
CA SER A 177 -8.41 16.33 19.68
C SER A 177 -7.21 17.07 20.26
N ILE A 178 -7.27 18.40 20.37
CA ILE A 178 -6.21 19.22 20.98
C ILE A 178 -6.09 18.91 22.48
N LEU A 179 -7.21 18.76 23.17
CA LEU A 179 -7.23 18.44 24.60
C LEU A 179 -6.65 17.05 24.88
N LEU A 180 -6.95 16.07 24.02
CA LEU A 180 -6.40 14.73 24.09
C LEU A 180 -4.88 14.74 23.83
N LEU A 181 -4.41 15.54 22.89
CA LEU A 181 -2.99 15.74 22.58
C LEU A 181 -2.26 16.40 23.77
N LEU A 182 -2.84 17.40 24.39
CA LEU A 182 -2.27 18.04 25.58
C LEU A 182 -2.20 17.07 26.75
N LEU A 183 -3.24 16.25 26.93
CA LEU A 183 -3.29 15.25 27.98
C LEU A 183 -2.23 14.17 27.79
N THR A 184 -2.01 13.70 26.54
CA THR A 184 -0.91 12.77 26.24
C THR A 184 0.46 13.40 26.49
N LEU A 185 0.65 14.68 26.17
CA LEU A 185 1.90 15.38 26.46
C LEU A 185 2.18 15.47 27.97
N ILE A 186 1.15 15.70 28.79
CA ILE A 186 1.27 15.75 30.26
C ILE A 186 1.64 14.36 30.82
N PHE A 187 1.09 13.28 30.26
CA PHE A 187 1.41 11.92 30.72
C PHE A 187 2.76 11.38 30.21
N VAL A 188 3.26 11.88 29.09
CA VAL A 188 4.53 11.45 28.46
C VAL A 188 5.70 12.35 28.85
N ALA A 189 5.43 13.58 29.30
CA ALA A 189 6.47 14.46 29.86
C ALA A 189 6.98 13.88 31.18
N PRO A 190 8.29 13.61 31.32
CA PRO A 190 8.88 13.05 32.52
C PRO A 190 8.82 14.02 33.71
#